data_b42e9d19946cf2237b54f38f15892837
#
_entry.id   b42e9d19946cf2237b54f38f15892837
#
_cell.length_a   1.000
_cell.length_b   1.000
_cell.length_c   1.000
_cell.angle_alpha   90.00
_cell.angle_beta   90.00
_cell.angle_gamma   90.00
#
_symmetry.space_group_name_H-M   'P 1'
#
loop_
_entity.id
_entity.type
_entity.pdbx_description
1 polymer ?
#
loop_
_entity_poly.entity_id
_entity_poly.type
_entity_poly.pdbx_seq_one_letter_code
_entity_poly.pdbx_strand_id
1 'polypeptide(L)'
;MAAQLRAVTVGLIRRLRSTASPGDLTWSQESALLRLETGGPQTISQLARAEGTRSQSMGAIVASLAAQGFVDRAADSRDGRQSIITVSDAGRLALDDARAVKQNWLAERLTCELNQHEQRILSQAVPLLQRIVDLTSEGPPGARLRGVRRRIPRGC
;
A
#
# COMPACT_ATOMS: atom_id res chain seq x y z
N MET A 1 22.81 -0.07 11.16
CA MET A 1 21.47 -0.60 11.45
C MET A 1 20.42 -0.07 10.45
N ALA A 2 20.10 1.24 10.38
CA ALA A 2 19.01 1.77 9.51
C ALA A 2 19.20 1.43 8.01
N ALA A 3 20.39 1.58 7.46
CA ALA A 3 20.67 1.23 6.07
C ALA A 3 20.48 -0.27 5.78
N GLN A 4 20.88 -1.14 6.70
CA GLN A 4 20.72 -2.59 6.59
C GLN A 4 19.22 -2.97 6.66
N LEU A 5 18.49 -2.43 7.60
CA LEU A 5 17.04 -2.66 7.72
C LEU A 5 16.32 -2.25 6.43
N ARG A 6 16.62 -1.05 5.90
CA ARG A 6 16.06 -0.59 4.63
C ARG A 6 16.38 -1.54 3.48
N ALA A 7 17.63 -1.99 3.37
CA ALA A 7 18.06 -2.90 2.30
C ALA A 7 17.32 -4.24 2.37
N VAL A 8 17.22 -4.82 3.57
CA VAL A 8 16.49 -6.08 3.81
C VAL A 8 15.00 -5.92 3.47
N THR A 9 14.35 -4.83 3.93
CA THR A 9 12.94 -4.54 3.63
C THR A 9 12.69 -4.44 2.13
N VAL A 10 13.53 -3.70 1.40
CA VAL A 10 13.43 -3.59 -0.08
C VAL A 10 13.64 -4.96 -0.75
N GLY A 11 14.59 -5.74 -0.28
CA GLY A 11 14.84 -7.10 -0.77
C GLY A 11 13.65 -8.02 -0.56
N LEU A 12 13.07 -8.00 0.64
CA LEU A 12 11.89 -8.80 1.00
C LEU A 12 10.67 -8.42 0.14
N ILE A 13 10.37 -7.11 0.01
CA ILE A 13 9.29 -6.63 -0.85
C ILE A 13 9.49 -7.11 -2.30
N ARG A 14 10.70 -7.02 -2.84
CA ARG A 14 11.01 -7.48 -4.20
C ARG A 14 10.74 -8.99 -4.34
N ARG A 15 11.11 -9.80 -3.35
CA ARG A 15 10.85 -11.25 -3.35
C ARG A 15 9.34 -11.55 -3.27
N LEU A 16 8.62 -10.89 -2.38
CA LEU A 16 7.16 -11.05 -2.27
C LEU A 16 6.44 -10.65 -3.56
N ARG A 17 6.93 -9.62 -4.27
CA ARG A 17 6.39 -9.26 -5.59
C ARG A 17 6.65 -10.33 -6.66
N SER A 18 7.75 -11.06 -6.57
CA SER A 18 8.11 -12.10 -7.54
C SER A 18 7.43 -13.45 -7.28
N THR A 19 6.62 -13.59 -6.23
CA THR A 19 5.81 -14.80 -6.00
C THR A 19 4.54 -14.83 -6.85
N ALA A 20 4.10 -13.69 -7.41
CA ALA A 20 2.94 -13.63 -8.28
C ALA A 20 3.21 -14.36 -9.61
N SER A 21 2.25 -15.17 -10.05
CA SER A 21 2.26 -15.87 -11.33
C SER A 21 1.61 -15.02 -12.43
N PRO A 22 1.84 -15.33 -13.72
CA PRO A 22 1.10 -14.71 -14.80
C PRO A 22 -0.41 -14.91 -14.62
N GLY A 23 -1.17 -13.82 -14.63
CA GLY A 23 -2.62 -13.84 -14.39
C GLY A 23 -3.03 -13.43 -12.98
N ASP A 24 -2.11 -13.44 -12.01
CA ASP A 24 -2.36 -12.94 -10.67
C ASP A 24 -2.46 -11.40 -10.64
N LEU A 25 -2.97 -10.89 -9.51
CA LEU A 25 -2.98 -9.45 -9.26
C LEU A 25 -1.55 -8.88 -9.30
N THR A 26 -1.36 -7.84 -10.08
CA THR A 26 -0.12 -7.04 -9.97
C THR A 26 -0.08 -6.33 -8.62
N TRP A 27 1.11 -5.98 -8.16
CA TRP A 27 1.28 -5.23 -6.90
C TRP A 27 0.42 -3.96 -6.82
N SER A 28 0.30 -3.23 -7.94
CA SER A 28 -0.50 -2.00 -7.97
C SER A 28 -2.00 -2.28 -7.93
N GLN A 29 -2.46 -3.37 -8.53
CA GLN A 29 -3.84 -3.84 -8.45
C GLN A 29 -4.19 -4.28 -7.03
N GLU A 30 -3.32 -5.08 -6.41
CA GLU A 30 -3.47 -5.51 -5.03
C GLU A 30 -3.50 -4.33 -4.06
N SER A 31 -2.60 -3.35 -4.21
CA SER A 31 -2.58 -2.14 -3.39
C SER A 31 -3.88 -1.34 -3.52
N ALA A 32 -4.39 -1.18 -4.75
CA ALA A 32 -5.64 -0.49 -4.99
C ALA A 32 -6.85 -1.22 -4.38
N LEU A 33 -6.92 -2.56 -4.52
CA LEU A 33 -7.98 -3.37 -3.90
C LEU A 33 -7.92 -3.31 -2.37
N LEU A 34 -6.73 -3.43 -1.78
CA LEU A 34 -6.53 -3.32 -0.34
C LEU A 34 -6.98 -1.95 0.19
N ARG A 35 -6.70 -0.87 -0.56
CA ARG A 35 -7.14 0.47 -0.21
C ARG A 35 -8.66 0.61 -0.22
N LEU A 36 -9.32 0.02 -1.21
CA LEU A 36 -10.78 -0.01 -1.29
C LEU A 36 -11.40 -0.87 -0.19
N GLU A 37 -10.78 -1.99 0.15
CA GLU A 37 -11.26 -2.88 1.21
C GLU A 37 -11.19 -2.21 2.58
N THR A 38 -10.07 -1.53 2.89
CA THR A 38 -9.85 -0.91 4.22
C THR A 38 -10.45 0.49 4.35
N GLY A 39 -10.44 1.26 3.27
CA GLY A 39 -10.88 2.66 3.24
C GLY A 39 -12.29 2.86 2.71
N GLY A 40 -12.96 1.79 2.26
CA GLY A 40 -14.29 1.85 1.67
C GLY A 40 -14.32 2.43 0.24
N PRO A 41 -15.52 2.76 -0.26
CA PRO A 41 -15.72 3.29 -1.60
C PRO A 41 -14.96 4.59 -1.86
N GLN A 42 -14.27 4.70 -2.99
CA GLN A 42 -13.44 5.87 -3.34
C GLN A 42 -13.54 6.21 -4.83
N THR A 43 -13.30 7.48 -5.18
CA THR A 43 -13.07 7.89 -6.56
C THR A 43 -11.66 7.53 -7.02
N ILE A 44 -11.46 7.48 -8.35
CA ILE A 44 -10.10 7.27 -8.93
C ILE A 44 -9.11 8.33 -8.42
N SER A 45 -9.54 9.58 -8.28
CA SER A 45 -8.68 10.67 -7.79
C SER A 45 -8.29 10.49 -6.32
N GLN A 46 -9.20 10.00 -5.48
CA GLN A 46 -8.92 9.69 -4.07
C GLN A 46 -7.94 8.52 -3.95
N LEU A 47 -8.16 7.43 -4.69
CA LEU A 47 -7.24 6.30 -4.77
C LEU A 47 -5.85 6.72 -5.24
N ALA A 48 -5.78 7.50 -6.31
CA ALA A 48 -4.50 7.99 -6.86
C ALA A 48 -3.73 8.82 -5.83
N ARG A 49 -4.41 9.70 -5.10
CA ARG A 49 -3.80 10.50 -4.02
C ARG A 49 -3.29 9.63 -2.89
N ALA A 50 -4.09 8.65 -2.46
CA ALA A 50 -3.75 7.74 -1.36
C ALA A 50 -2.54 6.86 -1.70
N GLU A 51 -2.41 6.44 -2.98
CA GLU A 51 -1.31 5.61 -3.48
C GLU A 51 -0.11 6.44 -4.01
N GLY A 52 -0.15 7.76 -3.91
CA GLY A 52 0.92 8.64 -4.40
C GLY A 52 1.18 8.53 -5.91
N THR A 53 0.15 8.18 -6.70
CA THR A 53 0.24 8.00 -8.14
C THR A 53 -0.59 9.02 -8.91
N ARG A 54 -0.46 9.05 -10.24
CA ARG A 54 -1.25 9.94 -11.10
C ARG A 54 -2.64 9.34 -11.35
N SER A 55 -3.68 10.18 -11.42
CA SER A 55 -5.06 9.74 -11.69
C SER A 55 -5.20 8.94 -12.98
N GLN A 56 -4.44 9.27 -14.04
CA GLN A 56 -4.42 8.52 -15.28
C GLN A 56 -3.90 7.08 -15.07
N SER A 57 -2.81 6.91 -14.33
CA SER A 57 -2.25 5.58 -14.02
C SER A 57 -3.21 4.77 -13.15
N MET A 58 -3.81 5.39 -12.14
CA MET A 58 -4.84 4.75 -11.31
C MET A 58 -6.07 4.39 -12.13
N GLY A 59 -6.48 5.24 -13.08
CA GLY A 59 -7.55 4.95 -14.01
C GLY A 59 -7.33 3.68 -14.83
N ALA A 60 -6.11 3.46 -15.31
CA ALA A 60 -5.74 2.24 -16.04
C ALA A 60 -5.78 0.99 -15.13
N ILE A 61 -5.30 1.11 -13.88
CA ILE A 61 -5.36 0.03 -12.89
C ILE A 61 -6.83 -0.34 -12.61
N VAL A 62 -7.68 0.65 -12.32
CA VAL A 62 -9.12 0.44 -12.04
C VAL A 62 -9.85 -0.11 -13.27
N ALA A 63 -9.49 0.30 -14.49
CA ALA A 63 -10.07 -0.25 -15.72
C ALA A 63 -9.73 -1.73 -15.89
N SER A 64 -8.48 -2.11 -15.61
CA SER A 64 -8.04 -3.52 -15.62
C SER A 64 -8.75 -4.35 -14.54
N LEU A 65 -8.90 -3.84 -13.32
CA LEU A 65 -9.63 -4.52 -12.24
C LEU A 65 -11.12 -4.69 -12.58
N ALA A 66 -11.75 -3.68 -13.20
CA ALA A 66 -13.14 -3.75 -13.62
C ALA A 66 -13.34 -4.77 -14.76
N ALA A 67 -12.40 -4.85 -15.71
CA ALA A 67 -12.44 -5.85 -16.77
C ALA A 67 -12.35 -7.29 -16.24
N GLN A 68 -11.72 -7.49 -15.10
CA GLN A 68 -11.62 -8.77 -14.37
C GLN A 68 -12.79 -9.00 -13.40
N GLY A 69 -13.70 -8.04 -13.25
CA GLY A 69 -14.82 -8.13 -12.30
C GLY A 69 -14.43 -7.96 -10.83
N PHE A 70 -13.23 -7.44 -10.52
CA PHE A 70 -12.73 -7.30 -9.16
C PHE A 70 -13.18 -6.00 -8.47
N VAL A 71 -13.69 -5.04 -9.23
CA VAL A 71 -14.28 -3.81 -8.72
C VAL A 71 -15.57 -3.47 -9.45
N ASP A 72 -16.52 -2.88 -8.72
CA ASP A 72 -17.74 -2.31 -9.25
C ASP A 72 -17.58 -0.79 -9.40
N ARG A 73 -18.33 -0.21 -10.34
CA ARG A 73 -18.38 1.23 -10.58
C ARG A 73 -19.82 1.70 -10.48
N ALA A 74 -20.05 2.71 -9.66
CA ALA A 74 -21.32 3.40 -9.57
C ALA A 74 -21.11 4.90 -9.82
N ALA A 75 -22.11 5.59 -10.38
CA ALA A 75 -22.07 7.04 -10.47
C ALA A 75 -22.04 7.65 -9.05
N ASP A 76 -21.23 8.69 -8.82
CA ASP A 76 -21.27 9.42 -7.57
C ASP A 76 -22.61 10.17 -7.47
N SER A 77 -23.34 9.95 -6.38
CA SER A 77 -24.61 10.63 -6.13
C SER A 77 -24.49 12.15 -5.94
N ARG A 78 -23.29 12.65 -5.65
CA ARG A 78 -22.99 14.07 -5.43
C ARG A 78 -22.43 14.77 -6.68
N ASP A 79 -21.69 14.02 -7.49
CA ASP A 79 -21.10 14.49 -8.74
C ASP A 79 -21.16 13.37 -9.78
N GLY A 80 -22.23 13.37 -10.58
CA GLY A 80 -22.45 12.34 -11.61
C GLY A 80 -21.35 12.24 -12.69
N ARG A 81 -20.37 13.15 -12.68
CA ARG A 81 -19.18 13.09 -13.54
C ARG A 81 -18.09 12.17 -12.97
N GLN A 82 -18.20 11.80 -11.71
CA GLN A 82 -17.24 10.92 -11.03
C GLN A 82 -17.86 9.53 -10.82
N SER A 83 -17.01 8.52 -10.85
CA SER A 83 -17.40 7.15 -10.48
C SER A 83 -16.82 6.80 -9.12
N ILE A 84 -17.68 6.26 -8.28
CA ILE A 84 -17.27 5.61 -7.03
C ILE A 84 -16.90 4.16 -7.35
N ILE A 85 -15.75 3.74 -6.89
CA ILE A 85 -15.20 2.41 -7.06
C ILE A 85 -15.34 1.65 -5.74
N THR A 86 -15.86 0.43 -5.82
CA THR A 86 -15.98 -0.50 -4.68
C THR A 86 -15.33 -1.82 -5.05
N VAL A 87 -14.80 -2.52 -4.06
CA VAL A 87 -14.30 -3.89 -4.27
C VAL A 87 -15.49 -4.85 -4.36
N SER A 88 -15.51 -5.71 -5.38
CA SER A 88 -16.50 -6.78 -5.54
C SER A 88 -16.15 -7.99 -4.66
N ASP A 89 -17.08 -8.95 -4.53
CA ASP A 89 -16.79 -10.20 -3.82
C ASP A 89 -15.68 -11.01 -4.51
N ALA A 90 -15.66 -11.02 -5.85
CA ALA A 90 -14.57 -11.62 -6.62
C ALA A 90 -13.23 -10.93 -6.37
N GLY A 91 -13.24 -9.59 -6.23
CA GLY A 91 -12.04 -8.83 -5.88
C GLY A 91 -11.51 -9.11 -4.48
N ARG A 92 -12.40 -9.35 -3.50
CA ARG A 92 -12.01 -9.78 -2.14
C ARG A 92 -11.34 -11.15 -2.16
N LEU A 93 -11.95 -12.12 -2.84
CA LEU A 93 -11.37 -13.45 -2.99
C LEU A 93 -9.99 -13.40 -3.66
N ALA A 94 -9.86 -12.68 -4.78
CA ALA A 94 -8.57 -12.53 -5.46
C ALA A 94 -7.50 -11.88 -4.56
N LEU A 95 -7.89 -10.92 -3.71
CA LEU A 95 -6.99 -10.29 -2.76
C LEU A 95 -6.56 -11.27 -1.65
N ASP A 96 -7.47 -12.10 -1.14
CA ASP A 96 -7.17 -13.11 -0.13
C ASP A 96 -6.26 -14.20 -0.70
N ASP A 97 -6.48 -14.66 -1.92
CA ASP A 97 -5.61 -15.60 -2.61
C ASP A 97 -4.19 -15.04 -2.79
N ALA A 98 -4.07 -13.79 -3.23
CA ALA A 98 -2.78 -13.11 -3.37
C ALA A 98 -2.04 -12.96 -2.02
N ARG A 99 -2.77 -12.73 -0.94
CA ARG A 99 -2.23 -12.71 0.43
C ARG A 99 -1.74 -14.09 0.86
N ALA A 100 -2.55 -15.13 0.64
CA ALA A 100 -2.23 -16.50 1.01
C ALA A 100 -0.94 -16.97 0.34
N VAL A 101 -0.76 -16.73 -0.95
CA VAL A 101 0.47 -17.07 -1.69
C VAL A 101 1.71 -16.45 -1.03
N LYS A 102 1.65 -15.16 -0.68
CA LYS A 102 2.78 -14.45 -0.04
C LYS A 102 3.04 -14.94 1.38
N GLN A 103 1.98 -15.21 2.14
CA GLN A 103 2.08 -15.73 3.50
C GLN A 103 2.69 -17.13 3.50
N ASN A 104 2.26 -18.01 2.61
CA ASN A 104 2.79 -19.38 2.48
C ASN A 104 4.27 -19.35 2.10
N TRP A 105 4.64 -18.57 1.08
CA TRP A 105 6.03 -18.39 0.70
C TRP A 105 6.90 -17.91 1.87
N LEU A 106 6.42 -16.90 2.61
CA LEU A 106 7.16 -16.37 3.76
C LEU A 106 7.27 -17.40 4.89
N ALA A 107 6.18 -18.12 5.19
CA ALA A 107 6.17 -19.17 6.22
C ALA A 107 7.17 -20.28 5.90
N GLU A 108 7.20 -20.75 4.65
CA GLU A 108 8.19 -21.74 4.20
C GLU A 108 9.63 -21.23 4.41
N ARG A 109 9.92 -20.00 3.99
CA ARG A 109 11.26 -19.42 4.15
C ARG A 109 11.65 -19.28 5.61
N LEU A 110 10.76 -18.81 6.45
CA LEU A 110 11.00 -18.70 7.90
C LEU A 110 11.29 -20.06 8.54
N THR A 111 10.59 -21.11 8.10
CA THR A 111 10.78 -22.47 8.64
C THR A 111 12.04 -23.14 8.11
N CYS A 112 12.38 -22.93 6.82
CA CYS A 112 13.53 -23.59 6.21
C CYS A 112 14.87 -22.88 6.54
N GLU A 113 14.85 -21.56 6.66
CA GLU A 113 16.10 -20.78 6.77
C GLU A 113 16.44 -20.40 8.22
N LEU A 114 15.48 -20.46 9.16
CA LEU A 114 15.68 -20.04 10.54
C LEU A 114 15.42 -21.18 11.51
N ASN A 115 16.31 -21.34 12.49
CA ASN A 115 16.07 -22.24 13.62
C ASN A 115 15.03 -21.64 14.60
N GLN A 116 14.54 -22.43 15.55
CA GLN A 116 13.50 -21.99 16.50
C GLN A 116 13.91 -20.77 17.35
N HIS A 117 15.19 -20.63 17.66
CA HIS A 117 15.67 -19.50 18.44
C HIS A 117 15.61 -18.20 17.60
N GLU A 118 16.05 -18.26 16.35
CA GLU A 118 16.02 -17.14 15.41
C GLU A 118 14.59 -16.72 15.05
N GLN A 119 13.67 -17.70 14.88
CA GLN A 119 12.24 -17.41 14.69
C GLN A 119 11.64 -16.66 15.88
N ARG A 120 12.01 -17.02 17.12
CA ARG A 120 11.59 -16.31 18.33
C ARG A 120 12.13 -14.87 18.37
N ILE A 121 13.39 -14.66 18.02
CA ILE A 121 13.98 -13.32 17.95
C ILE A 121 13.23 -12.47 16.91
N LEU A 122 12.97 -13.03 15.74
CA LEU A 122 12.23 -12.33 14.69
C LEU A 122 10.81 -11.99 15.12
N SER A 123 10.10 -12.94 15.75
CA SER A 123 8.76 -12.72 16.31
C SER A 123 8.73 -11.56 17.32
N GLN A 124 9.75 -11.43 18.16
CA GLN A 124 9.88 -10.31 19.09
C GLN A 124 10.21 -8.99 18.40
N ALA A 125 10.85 -9.02 17.24
CA ALA A 125 11.18 -7.82 16.47
C ALA A 125 9.97 -7.24 15.70
N VAL A 126 9.02 -8.08 15.30
CA VAL A 126 7.84 -7.65 14.51
C VAL A 126 7.06 -6.51 15.18
N PRO A 127 6.69 -6.56 16.48
CA PRO A 127 6.00 -5.45 17.13
C PRO A 127 6.82 -4.15 17.16
N LEU A 128 8.15 -4.25 17.20
CA LEU A 128 9.03 -3.08 17.19
C LEU A 128 9.03 -2.42 15.80
N LEU A 129 9.05 -3.23 14.73
CA LEU A 129 8.94 -2.76 13.36
C LEU A 129 7.57 -2.14 13.09
N GLN A 130 6.49 -2.76 13.61
CA GLN A 130 5.13 -2.23 13.50
C GLN A 130 5.03 -0.81 14.08
N ARG A 131 5.59 -0.58 15.26
CA ARG A 131 5.62 0.76 15.86
C ARG A 131 6.30 1.81 14.98
N ILE A 132 7.35 1.44 14.23
CA ILE A 132 8.02 2.36 13.30
C ILE A 132 7.09 2.69 12.12
N VAL A 133 6.33 1.72 11.64
CA VAL A 133 5.36 1.90 10.54
C VAL A 133 4.20 2.78 10.98
N ASP A 134 3.65 2.55 12.17
CA ASP A 134 2.48 3.27 12.70
C ASP A 134 2.78 4.76 12.94
N LEU A 135 4.01 5.09 13.37
CA LEU A 135 4.45 6.48 13.58
C LEU A 135 4.47 7.32 12.28
N THR A 136 4.53 6.70 11.11
CA THR A 136 4.52 7.39 9.81
C THR A 136 3.13 7.81 9.34
N SER A 137 2.06 7.42 10.06
CA SER A 137 0.69 7.89 9.81
C SER A 137 0.50 9.35 10.25
N GLU A 138 1.32 9.85 11.15
CA GLU A 138 1.48 11.28 11.45
C GLU A 138 2.65 11.79 10.61
N GLY A 139 2.40 12.62 9.61
CA GLY A 139 3.35 13.09 8.61
C GLY A 139 4.74 13.47 9.16
N PRO A 140 5.79 13.53 8.35
CA PRO A 140 7.17 13.67 8.80
C PRO A 140 7.34 14.89 9.71
N PRO A 141 8.10 14.81 10.82
CA PRO A 141 8.30 15.90 11.78
C PRO A 141 9.20 17.01 11.21
N GLY A 142 8.94 17.48 10.00
CA GLY A 142 9.74 18.49 9.29
C GLY A 142 8.94 19.53 8.48
N ALA A 143 7.62 19.40 8.37
CA ALA A 143 6.83 20.31 7.54
C ALA A 143 6.37 21.60 8.23
N ARG A 144 6.84 21.92 9.46
CA ARG A 144 6.43 23.13 10.19
C ARG A 144 7.51 24.21 10.28
N LEU A 145 8.36 24.40 9.29
CA LEU A 145 9.30 25.52 9.27
C LEU A 145 9.42 26.14 7.88
N ARG A 146 8.34 26.75 7.35
CA ARG A 146 8.44 27.82 6.37
C ARG A 146 7.32 28.82 6.56
N GLY A 147 7.50 29.73 7.50
CA GLY A 147 6.55 30.82 7.77
C GLY A 147 7.13 31.95 8.60
N VAL A 148 8.45 32.09 8.68
CA VAL A 148 9.05 33.32 9.25
C VAL A 148 9.44 34.24 8.10
N ARG A 149 8.50 35.08 7.67
CA ARG A 149 8.81 36.29 6.88
C ARG A 149 9.67 37.18 7.76
N ARG A 150 10.97 37.27 7.48
CA ARG A 150 11.82 38.35 7.97
C ARG A 150 11.30 39.65 7.34
N ARG A 151 10.63 40.46 8.14
CA ARG A 151 10.43 41.87 7.87
C ARG A 151 11.83 42.52 7.91
N ILE A 152 12.29 43.01 6.79
CA ILE A 152 13.41 43.95 6.70
C ILE A 152 12.87 45.33 7.07
N PRO A 153 13.39 45.99 8.11
CA PRO A 153 13.03 47.42 8.35
C PRO A 153 13.74 48.28 7.28
N ARG A 154 12.97 49.01 6.51
CA ARG A 154 13.48 50.17 5.78
C ARG A 154 13.62 51.27 6.81
N GLY A 155 14.81 51.80 6.96
CA GLY A 155 15.09 52.97 7.77
C GLY A 155 16.37 53.64 7.33
N CYS A 156 16.21 54.85 6.81
CA CYS A 156 17.14 55.96 6.58
C CYS A 156 18.40 55.69 5.77
#